data_bbfd8d2daae11c3ea3e067ec7a1623d9
#
_entry.id   bbfd8d2daae11c3ea3e067ec7a1623d9
#
_cell.length_a   1.000
_cell.length_b   1.000
_cell.length_c   1.000
_cell.angle_alpha   90.00
_cell.angle_beta   90.00
_cell.angle_gamma   90.00
#
_symmetry.space_group_name_H-M   'P 1'
#
loop_
_entity.id
_entity.type
_entity.pdbx_description
1 polymer ?
#
loop_
_entity_poly.entity_id
_entity_poly.type
_entity_poly.pdbx_seq_one_letter_code
_entity_poly.pdbx_strand_id
1 'polypeptide(L)'
;MGLGFQDMARPEQAASGSPQEGPSADEQASSPDGGRGRHGWRRWVLWLGAIGLLVAGGIVALVVLEWPGISLKAGDQELASLSERGGAQVTSIRATDGGHVVTLLQHGSNLDPASPLPPGGTVVVDAAARTPGWISWLAGNEVRATLTVRIPAPPALASPVVSAPAGSPLVVHFAAAVRLVDFSDGGSSHLIHLTTPSRDVQLPIVLTANSAGITEISASRYSWEAPGTPMPLPYFAGSGPMAIVTPTPGTVGLSPEAPLRISFSRPVAELFGQRLPSLDVAKLHAGPAGHWTRPNGYTLEFEPAAGSLWPGQQLRITLPGPVTFASGGKVTQTATFNYTMPRGSQTRLQQLLATLGYLPLDWKPSSSAQGAVAPVGEQVALAYSPPAGTFSWRWTPPARLAGLWSQGVDGVMTQGAVRAFENVTGLATIGQANPLLWPYLAAAVNAGKTNPNGYSWADVSKALPEQMVLWHDGAVVLRALVNTGIPLDPTVDGTYPVYLRYQSQTMRGTNPDGTPYADFVRWVSYFNGGNAVHGFVRASYGYPQSLGCVELPFATAQVAWPYMPIGTLVTVHS
;
A
#
# COMPACT_ATOMS: atom_id res chain seq x y z
N MET A 1 28.05 -10.27 47.03
CA MET A 1 28.21 -11.73 47.22
C MET A 1 28.29 -12.30 45.84
N GLY A 2 29.36 -12.62 45.27
CA GLY A 2 30.50 -13.40 45.73
C GLY A 2 30.59 -14.59 44.86
N LEU A 3 31.66 -14.56 44.15
CA LEU A 3 32.66 -15.60 43.83
C LEU A 3 32.21 -16.58 42.74
N GLY A 4 32.98 -16.94 41.75
CA GLY A 4 34.38 -16.74 41.49
C GLY A 4 34.94 -17.98 40.81
N PHE A 5 35.96 -17.73 40.05
CA PHE A 5 37.12 -18.58 39.77
C PHE A 5 36.97 -19.70 38.73
N GLN A 6 37.66 -19.58 37.67
CA GLN A 6 39.09 -19.90 37.34
C GLN A 6 39.17 -21.30 36.73
N ASP A 7 39.99 -21.67 35.86
CA ASP A 7 41.15 -21.09 35.16
C ASP A 7 41.82 -22.23 34.39
N MET A 8 42.69 -21.87 33.45
CA MET A 8 43.86 -22.63 33.01
C MET A 8 43.69 -23.80 32.02
N ALA A 9 44.46 -24.04 31.10
CA ALA A 9 45.66 -23.39 30.52
C ALA A 9 46.09 -24.22 29.29
N ARG A 10 46.68 -23.57 28.36
CA ARG A 10 47.67 -24.12 27.40
C ARG A 10 48.92 -24.62 28.15
N PRO A 11 49.82 -25.44 27.63
CA PRO A 11 50.71 -25.04 26.54
C PRO A 11 51.03 -26.17 25.52
N GLU A 12 51.44 -25.88 24.30
CA GLU A 12 52.73 -25.50 23.78
C GLU A 12 53.77 -26.60 23.50
N GLN A 13 54.28 -26.51 22.29
CA GLN A 13 55.66 -26.79 21.84
C GLN A 13 56.03 -28.25 21.55
N ALA A 14 56.76 -28.58 20.64
CA ALA A 14 57.59 -28.00 19.58
C ALA A 14 58.46 -29.11 18.99
N ALA A 15 58.73 -28.96 17.75
CA ALA A 15 60.05 -28.99 17.12
C ALA A 15 60.79 -30.30 16.85
N SER A 16 61.14 -30.35 15.62
CA SER A 16 62.46 -30.61 15.08
C SER A 16 62.98 -32.05 14.93
N GLY A 17 63.42 -32.32 13.75
CA GLY A 17 64.72 -32.88 13.56
C GLY A 17 64.82 -33.85 12.39
N SER A 18 65.25 -33.36 11.25
CA SER A 18 66.11 -34.14 10.36
C SER A 18 67.49 -34.24 11.06
N PRO A 19 68.43 -35.08 10.71
CA PRO A 19 68.94 -35.30 9.37
C PRO A 19 69.58 -36.70 9.06
N GLN A 20 69.82 -36.89 7.80
CA GLN A 20 71.08 -37.27 7.14
C GLN A 20 71.75 -38.65 7.33
N GLU A 21 72.18 -39.09 6.18
CA GLU A 21 73.41 -39.76 5.79
C GLU A 21 73.43 -41.29 5.73
N GLY A 22 73.72 -41.65 4.49
CA GLY A 22 74.32 -42.94 4.09
C GLY A 22 75.73 -43.14 4.69
N PRO A 23 76.59 -43.99 4.25
CA PRO A 23 76.87 -44.43 2.87
C PRO A 23 77.32 -45.90 2.70
N SER A 24 77.59 -46.21 1.42
CA SER A 24 78.69 -47.03 0.84
C SER A 24 78.82 -48.51 1.23
N ALA A 25 78.92 -49.27 0.27
CA ALA A 25 80.01 -49.77 -0.58
C ALA A 25 80.45 -51.21 -0.31
N ASP A 26 80.71 -51.81 -1.43
CA ASP A 26 81.66 -52.86 -1.75
C ASP A 26 81.29 -54.32 -1.33
N GLU A 27 81.57 -55.31 -2.05
CA GLU A 27 82.56 -55.60 -3.14
C GLU A 27 82.34 -57.05 -3.61
N GLN A 28 82.61 -57.23 -4.86
CA GLN A 28 83.29 -58.37 -5.50
C GLN A 28 82.65 -59.73 -5.69
N ALA A 29 82.42 -60.01 -6.89
CA ALA A 29 83.16 -60.81 -7.87
C ALA A 29 83.07 -62.33 -7.71
N SER A 30 82.65 -62.93 -8.76
CA SER A 30 83.41 -63.84 -9.61
C SER A 30 82.50 -64.64 -10.57
N SER A 31 82.86 -64.52 -11.82
CA SER A 31 82.47 -65.51 -12.88
C SER A 31 83.32 -66.78 -12.68
N PRO A 32 83.22 -67.91 -13.47
CA PRO A 32 82.59 -68.04 -14.79
C PRO A 32 81.88 -69.37 -15.07
N ASP A 33 81.37 -69.41 -16.27
CA ASP A 33 81.38 -70.53 -17.22
C ASP A 33 80.09 -71.23 -17.57
N GLY A 34 79.84 -71.29 -18.83
CA GLY A 34 79.55 -72.41 -19.68
C GLY A 34 78.13 -72.92 -19.82
N GLY A 35 77.53 -72.59 -20.92
CA GLY A 35 76.37 -73.38 -21.35
C GLY A 35 75.56 -72.84 -22.52
N ARG A 36 75.97 -73.15 -23.69
CA ARG A 36 75.24 -72.97 -24.96
C ARG A 36 73.92 -73.66 -24.96
N GLY A 37 72.92 -72.92 -25.40
CA GLY A 37 71.83 -73.60 -26.13
C GLY A 37 70.42 -73.11 -25.89
N ARG A 38 69.78 -72.61 -26.95
CA ARG A 38 68.32 -72.56 -27.17
C ARG A 38 67.49 -71.57 -26.34
N HIS A 39 67.57 -70.28 -26.66
CA HIS A 39 66.57 -69.31 -26.19
C HIS A 39 66.13 -68.26 -27.23
N GLY A 40 66.07 -68.63 -28.53
CA GLY A 40 65.54 -67.71 -29.56
C GLY A 40 64.01 -67.51 -29.49
N TRP A 41 63.24 -68.54 -29.12
CA TRP A 41 61.78 -68.54 -29.22
C TRP A 41 61.06 -67.95 -28.00
N ARG A 42 61.57 -68.05 -26.81
CA ARG A 42 61.01 -67.43 -25.61
C ARG A 42 61.08 -65.91 -25.60
N ARG A 43 62.08 -65.31 -26.22
CA ARG A 43 62.17 -63.82 -26.31
C ARG A 43 61.12 -63.23 -27.27
N TRP A 44 60.78 -63.94 -28.36
CA TRP A 44 59.76 -63.51 -29.30
C TRP A 44 58.35 -63.61 -28.67
N VAL A 45 58.06 -64.62 -27.90
CA VAL A 45 56.77 -64.80 -27.21
C VAL A 45 56.62 -63.74 -26.09
N LEU A 46 57.68 -63.44 -25.38
CA LEU A 46 57.67 -62.32 -24.38
C LEU A 46 57.49 -60.93 -25.02
N TRP A 47 58.12 -60.69 -26.18
CA TRP A 47 57.95 -59.47 -26.93
C TRP A 47 56.55 -59.36 -27.54
N LEU A 48 56.00 -60.40 -28.07
CA LEU A 48 54.62 -60.41 -28.54
C LEU A 48 53.62 -60.26 -27.38
N GLY A 49 53.88 -60.90 -26.24
CA GLY A 49 53.10 -60.70 -25.02
C GLY A 49 53.17 -59.23 -24.49
N ALA A 50 54.40 -58.62 -24.48
CA ALA A 50 54.58 -57.22 -24.08
C ALA A 50 53.93 -56.26 -25.07
N ILE A 51 54.04 -56.48 -26.38
CA ILE A 51 53.31 -55.72 -27.40
C ILE A 51 51.80 -55.93 -27.27
N GLY A 52 51.34 -57.16 -27.04
CA GLY A 52 49.92 -57.42 -26.78
C GLY A 52 49.41 -56.74 -25.55
N LEU A 53 50.16 -56.67 -24.44
CA LEU A 53 49.83 -55.90 -23.23
C LEU A 53 49.87 -54.40 -23.46
N LEU A 54 50.80 -53.88 -24.24
CA LEU A 54 50.87 -52.47 -24.60
C LEU A 54 49.69 -52.07 -25.53
N VAL A 55 49.36 -52.92 -26.49
CA VAL A 55 48.20 -52.71 -27.36
C VAL A 55 46.90 -52.86 -26.58
N ALA A 56 46.76 -53.86 -25.71
CA ALA A 56 45.60 -54.00 -24.82
C ALA A 56 45.50 -52.86 -23.84
N GLY A 57 46.62 -52.39 -23.23
CA GLY A 57 46.68 -51.22 -22.39
C GLY A 57 46.37 -49.93 -23.13
N GLY A 58 46.82 -49.80 -24.40
CA GLY A 58 46.49 -48.67 -25.28
C GLY A 58 45.02 -48.67 -25.67
N ILE A 59 44.45 -49.83 -25.97
CA ILE A 59 43.01 -49.96 -26.25
C ILE A 59 42.16 -49.65 -24.99
N VAL A 60 42.56 -50.15 -23.82
CA VAL A 60 41.88 -49.86 -22.56
C VAL A 60 42.01 -48.38 -22.24
N ALA A 61 43.16 -47.77 -22.45
CA ALA A 61 43.34 -46.33 -22.26
C ALA A 61 42.52 -45.49 -23.24
N LEU A 62 42.43 -45.89 -24.51
CA LEU A 62 41.56 -45.29 -25.52
C LEU A 62 40.10 -45.44 -25.17
N VAL A 63 39.66 -46.61 -24.73
CA VAL A 63 38.29 -46.88 -24.30
C VAL A 63 37.92 -46.03 -23.05
N VAL A 64 38.85 -45.85 -22.11
CA VAL A 64 38.65 -45.02 -20.92
C VAL A 64 38.64 -43.54 -21.28
N LEU A 65 39.47 -43.10 -22.23
CA LEU A 65 39.50 -41.71 -22.72
C LEU A 65 38.23 -41.36 -23.54
N GLU A 66 37.78 -42.30 -24.34
CA GLU A 66 36.59 -42.16 -25.20
C GLU A 66 35.30 -42.74 -24.55
N TRP A 67 35.30 -42.92 -23.22
CA TRP A 67 34.11 -43.45 -22.53
C TRP A 67 32.92 -42.54 -22.74
N PRO A 68 31.79 -43.03 -23.28
CA PRO A 68 30.63 -42.19 -23.57
C PRO A 68 30.01 -41.63 -22.29
N GLY A 69 29.74 -40.36 -22.30
CA GLY A 69 29.15 -39.67 -21.14
C GLY A 69 28.61 -38.30 -21.49
N ILE A 70 27.75 -37.82 -20.62
CA ILE A 70 27.28 -36.46 -20.63
C ILE A 70 27.58 -35.81 -19.28
N SER A 71 27.83 -34.54 -19.28
CA SER A 71 27.97 -33.75 -18.04
C SER A 71 27.24 -32.45 -18.14
N LEU A 72 26.63 -32.06 -17.03
CA LEU A 72 25.95 -30.79 -16.84
C LEU A 72 26.75 -29.95 -15.85
N LYS A 73 26.94 -28.68 -16.15
CA LYS A 73 27.57 -27.72 -15.24
C LYS A 73 26.71 -26.45 -15.15
N ALA A 74 26.49 -25.97 -13.94
CA ALA A 74 25.83 -24.69 -13.74
C ALA A 74 26.68 -23.53 -14.24
N GLY A 75 26.05 -22.51 -14.81
CA GLY A 75 26.69 -21.30 -15.30
C GLY A 75 26.06 -20.02 -14.76
N ASP A 76 26.79 -18.91 -14.93
CA ASP A 76 26.28 -17.57 -14.50
C ASP A 76 25.47 -16.90 -15.60
N GLN A 77 25.73 -17.23 -16.86
CA GLN A 77 25.04 -16.66 -18.02
C GLN A 77 23.92 -17.56 -18.52
N GLU A 78 24.11 -18.86 -18.40
CA GLU A 78 23.15 -19.93 -18.69
C GLU A 78 22.81 -20.71 -17.44
N LEU A 79 21.63 -21.30 -17.38
CA LEU A 79 21.23 -22.17 -16.27
C LEU A 79 22.15 -23.38 -16.14
N ALA A 80 22.48 -23.99 -17.27
CA ALA A 80 23.41 -25.10 -17.33
C ALA A 80 24.09 -25.18 -18.69
N SER A 81 25.32 -25.68 -18.69
CA SER A 81 26.00 -26.12 -19.92
C SER A 81 26.09 -27.64 -19.98
N LEU A 82 25.78 -28.17 -21.14
CA LEU A 82 25.79 -29.58 -21.43
C LEU A 82 27.02 -29.91 -22.29
N SER A 83 27.79 -30.92 -21.89
CA SER A 83 28.89 -31.43 -22.71
C SER A 83 28.77 -32.93 -22.90
N GLU A 84 29.04 -33.38 -24.12
CA GLU A 84 29.00 -34.76 -24.56
C GLU A 84 30.43 -35.30 -24.76
N ARG A 85 30.65 -36.56 -24.47
CA ARG A 85 31.92 -37.26 -24.69
C ARG A 85 31.69 -38.62 -25.30
N GLY A 86 32.73 -39.14 -26.00
CA GLY A 86 32.76 -40.52 -26.51
C GLY A 86 31.62 -40.83 -27.48
N GLY A 87 31.10 -39.83 -28.21
CA GLY A 87 30.05 -40.03 -29.19
C GLY A 87 28.67 -40.30 -28.59
N ALA A 88 28.46 -39.98 -27.31
CA ALA A 88 27.12 -40.01 -26.72
C ALA A 88 26.23 -38.98 -27.41
N GLN A 89 24.97 -39.30 -27.69
CA GLN A 89 23.98 -38.45 -28.34
C GLN A 89 22.84 -38.15 -27.40
N VAL A 90 22.60 -36.86 -27.06
CA VAL A 90 21.50 -36.47 -26.21
C VAL A 90 20.15 -36.81 -26.81
N THR A 91 19.31 -37.46 -26.03
CA THR A 91 17.97 -37.88 -26.42
C THR A 91 16.87 -37.13 -25.72
N SER A 92 17.13 -36.64 -24.50
CA SER A 92 16.16 -35.83 -23.76
C SER A 92 16.85 -34.93 -22.77
N ILE A 93 16.28 -33.71 -22.57
CA ILE A 93 16.63 -32.78 -21.52
C ILE A 93 15.33 -32.34 -20.85
N ARG A 94 15.30 -32.36 -19.52
CA ARG A 94 14.16 -31.91 -18.72
C ARG A 94 14.65 -31.07 -17.57
N ALA A 95 13.89 -30.02 -17.23
CA ALA A 95 14.13 -29.25 -16.01
C ALA A 95 12.85 -29.15 -15.22
N THR A 96 12.97 -29.16 -13.89
CA THR A 96 11.84 -29.02 -12.97
C THR A 96 12.24 -28.11 -11.81
N ASP A 97 11.30 -27.23 -11.38
CA ASP A 97 11.40 -26.41 -10.17
C ASP A 97 10.22 -26.74 -9.26
N GLY A 98 10.47 -27.26 -8.07
CA GLY A 98 9.43 -27.66 -7.13
C GLY A 98 8.40 -28.65 -7.69
N GLY A 99 8.79 -29.48 -8.69
CA GLY A 99 7.90 -30.42 -9.40
C GLY A 99 7.19 -29.82 -10.63
N HIS A 100 7.30 -28.53 -10.88
CA HIS A 100 6.80 -27.89 -12.11
C HIS A 100 7.82 -27.97 -13.23
N VAL A 101 7.36 -28.26 -14.45
CA VAL A 101 8.24 -28.33 -15.62
C VAL A 101 8.72 -26.95 -16.01
N VAL A 102 10.05 -26.80 -16.13
CA VAL A 102 10.69 -25.61 -16.67
C VAL A 102 11.02 -25.86 -18.14
N THR A 103 10.46 -25.04 -19.03
CA THR A 103 10.78 -25.10 -20.45
C THR A 103 12.19 -24.55 -20.67
N LEU A 104 13.05 -25.37 -21.30
CA LEU A 104 14.42 -24.96 -21.63
C LEU A 104 14.54 -24.62 -23.12
N LEU A 105 15.34 -23.60 -23.39
CA LEU A 105 15.86 -23.26 -24.71
C LEU A 105 17.30 -23.74 -24.79
N GLN A 106 17.63 -24.46 -25.86
CA GLN A 106 19.00 -24.94 -26.08
C GLN A 106 19.69 -24.13 -27.19
N HIS A 107 20.81 -23.51 -26.85
CA HIS A 107 21.65 -22.75 -27.76
C HIS A 107 23.06 -23.37 -27.77
N GLY A 108 23.28 -24.30 -28.69
CA GLY A 108 24.52 -25.11 -28.68
C GLY A 108 24.62 -25.99 -27.45
N SER A 109 25.65 -25.77 -26.63
CA SER A 109 25.83 -26.45 -25.35
C SER A 109 25.08 -25.81 -24.18
N ASN A 110 24.54 -24.59 -24.35
CA ASN A 110 23.91 -23.84 -23.28
C ASN A 110 22.42 -24.10 -23.17
N LEU A 111 21.95 -24.23 -21.96
CA LEU A 111 20.56 -24.49 -21.60
C LEU A 111 20.05 -23.30 -20.79
N ASP A 112 19.09 -22.57 -21.35
CA ASP A 112 18.48 -21.40 -20.72
C ASP A 112 17.01 -21.65 -20.46
N PRO A 113 16.43 -21.18 -19.35
CA PRO A 113 14.98 -21.23 -19.16
C PRO A 113 14.30 -20.27 -20.13
N ALA A 114 13.18 -20.71 -20.72
CA ALA A 114 12.39 -19.89 -21.64
C ALA A 114 11.80 -18.63 -20.99
N SER A 115 11.67 -18.66 -19.66
CA SER A 115 11.26 -17.51 -18.84
C SER A 115 12.18 -17.44 -17.62
N PRO A 116 12.52 -16.22 -17.13
CA PRO A 116 13.35 -16.04 -15.93
C PRO A 116 12.77 -16.78 -14.73
N LEU A 117 13.63 -17.45 -13.98
CA LEU A 117 13.25 -18.27 -12.85
C LEU A 117 13.15 -17.42 -11.56
N PRO A 118 12.13 -17.65 -10.72
CA PRO A 118 11.97 -16.90 -9.48
C PRO A 118 13.12 -17.20 -8.50
N PRO A 119 13.58 -16.23 -7.71
CA PRO A 119 14.63 -16.42 -6.74
C PRO A 119 14.22 -17.36 -5.60
N GLY A 120 15.19 -18.05 -5.01
CA GLY A 120 15.00 -18.94 -3.86
C GLY A 120 14.57 -20.36 -4.18
N GLY A 121 14.29 -20.68 -5.45
CA GLY A 121 13.91 -22.02 -5.93
C GLY A 121 15.09 -22.99 -6.04
N THR A 122 14.79 -24.20 -6.45
CA THR A 122 15.79 -25.24 -6.76
C THR A 122 15.39 -25.96 -8.04
N VAL A 123 16.17 -25.75 -9.08
CA VAL A 123 15.93 -26.39 -10.38
C VAL A 123 16.77 -27.64 -10.50
N VAL A 124 16.13 -28.73 -10.89
CA VAL A 124 16.78 -29.99 -11.25
C VAL A 124 16.74 -30.14 -12.77
N VAL A 125 17.92 -30.25 -13.38
CA VAL A 125 18.09 -30.49 -14.82
C VAL A 125 18.55 -31.91 -15.00
N ASP A 126 17.76 -32.72 -15.71
CA ASP A 126 18.06 -34.10 -16.08
C ASP A 126 18.31 -34.20 -17.58
N ALA A 127 19.43 -34.75 -17.96
CA ALA A 127 19.76 -35.06 -19.35
C ALA A 127 20.01 -36.57 -19.53
N ALA A 128 19.51 -37.09 -20.62
CA ALA A 128 19.76 -38.49 -21.02
C ALA A 128 20.35 -38.53 -22.44
N ALA A 129 21.32 -39.39 -22.65
CA ALA A 129 21.96 -39.61 -23.95
C ALA A 129 22.10 -41.07 -24.27
N ARG A 130 21.92 -41.42 -25.55
CA ARG A 130 22.18 -42.74 -26.07
C ARG A 130 23.67 -42.98 -26.25
N THR A 131 24.17 -44.12 -25.80
CA THR A 131 25.55 -44.54 -26.03
C THR A 131 25.75 -45.08 -27.45
N PRO A 132 26.94 -44.85 -28.07
CA PRO A 132 27.23 -45.45 -29.38
C PRO A 132 27.16 -46.97 -29.38
N GLY A 133 26.65 -47.56 -30.48
CA GLY A 133 26.40 -49.00 -30.59
C GLY A 133 27.65 -49.87 -30.40
N TRP A 134 28.86 -49.35 -30.71
CA TRP A 134 30.12 -50.08 -30.57
C TRP A 134 30.53 -50.37 -29.11
N ILE A 135 29.99 -49.58 -28.13
CA ILE A 135 30.32 -49.70 -26.70
C ILE A 135 29.08 -49.92 -25.83
N SER A 136 27.87 -49.84 -26.40
CA SER A 136 26.62 -49.92 -25.63
C SER A 136 26.48 -51.25 -24.86
N TRP A 137 27.09 -52.33 -25.35
CA TRP A 137 27.13 -53.65 -24.68
C TRP A 137 27.92 -53.61 -23.35
N LEU A 138 28.85 -52.65 -23.17
CA LEU A 138 29.67 -52.48 -21.96
C LEU A 138 29.23 -51.29 -21.13
N ALA A 139 28.88 -50.16 -21.75
CA ALA A 139 28.52 -48.91 -21.10
C ALA A 139 27.02 -48.74 -20.80
N GLY A 140 26.19 -49.74 -21.28
CA GLY A 140 24.74 -49.61 -21.25
C GLY A 140 24.20 -48.81 -22.44
N ASN A 141 22.89 -48.86 -22.67
CA ASN A 141 22.27 -48.18 -23.82
C ASN A 141 22.05 -46.68 -23.62
N GLU A 142 22.11 -46.21 -22.38
CA GLU A 142 21.83 -44.83 -22.00
C GLU A 142 22.71 -44.37 -20.84
N VAL A 143 23.19 -43.14 -20.93
CA VAL A 143 23.87 -42.45 -19.84
C VAL A 143 23.04 -41.25 -19.43
N ARG A 144 23.04 -40.92 -18.13
CA ARG A 144 22.26 -39.82 -17.55
C ARG A 144 23.15 -38.91 -16.73
N ALA A 145 22.80 -37.62 -16.72
CA ALA A 145 23.38 -36.66 -15.84
C ALA A 145 22.25 -35.81 -15.22
N THR A 146 22.37 -35.59 -13.93
CA THR A 146 21.46 -34.71 -13.16
C THR A 146 22.26 -33.61 -12.55
N LEU A 147 21.77 -32.37 -12.70
CA LEU A 147 22.33 -31.18 -12.10
C LEU A 147 21.24 -30.48 -11.25
N THR A 148 21.56 -30.25 -10.00
CA THR A 148 20.71 -29.45 -9.10
C THR A 148 21.29 -28.06 -8.96
N VAL A 149 20.54 -27.05 -9.41
CA VAL A 149 20.90 -25.63 -9.33
C VAL A 149 20.01 -24.96 -8.30
N ARG A 150 20.62 -24.44 -7.24
CA ARG A 150 19.90 -23.63 -6.26
C ARG A 150 19.93 -22.17 -6.72
N ILE A 151 18.74 -21.59 -6.88
CA ILE A 151 18.57 -20.17 -7.21
C ILE A 151 18.79 -19.37 -5.92
N PRO A 152 19.75 -18.45 -5.86
CA PRO A 152 20.03 -17.70 -4.63
C PRO A 152 18.90 -16.72 -4.30
N ALA A 153 18.91 -16.21 -3.08
CA ALA A 153 18.07 -15.06 -2.75
C ALA A 153 18.54 -13.81 -3.51
N PRO A 154 17.64 -12.86 -3.83
CA PRO A 154 18.01 -11.61 -4.49
C PRO A 154 19.12 -10.89 -3.74
N PRO A 155 20.07 -10.25 -4.44
CA PRO A 155 21.14 -9.48 -3.81
C PRO A 155 20.57 -8.30 -3.04
N ALA A 156 20.92 -8.18 -1.76
CA ALA A 156 20.55 -7.03 -0.94
C ALA A 156 21.33 -5.78 -1.35
N LEU A 157 20.76 -4.61 -1.12
CA LEU A 157 21.47 -3.33 -1.21
C LEU A 157 22.55 -3.25 -0.11
N ALA A 158 23.73 -2.75 -0.42
CA ALA A 158 24.78 -2.52 0.57
C ALA A 158 24.47 -1.32 1.47
N SER A 159 23.67 -0.37 0.98
CA SER A 159 23.15 0.77 1.74
C SER A 159 21.67 0.98 1.41
N PRO A 160 20.83 1.28 2.39
CA PRO A 160 19.41 1.55 2.17
C PRO A 160 19.15 2.94 1.54
N VAL A 161 20.19 3.75 1.36
CA VAL A 161 20.12 5.07 0.72
C VAL A 161 21.41 5.32 -0.09
N VAL A 162 21.32 6.18 -1.09
CA VAL A 162 22.46 6.68 -1.84
C VAL A 162 22.56 8.19 -1.69
N SER A 163 23.76 8.69 -1.35
CA SER A 163 24.07 10.12 -1.32
C SER A 163 25.32 10.37 -2.17
N ALA A 164 25.21 11.30 -3.12
CA ALA A 164 26.31 11.62 -4.02
C ALA A 164 26.32 13.12 -4.40
N PRO A 165 27.44 13.67 -4.88
CA PRO A 165 27.52 15.04 -5.36
C PRO A 165 26.56 15.29 -6.52
N ALA A 166 26.10 16.55 -6.64
CA ALA A 166 25.35 16.96 -7.80
C ALA A 166 26.16 16.83 -9.10
N GLY A 167 25.52 16.46 -10.19
CA GLY A 167 26.15 16.18 -11.48
C GLY A 167 26.69 14.77 -11.63
N SER A 168 26.74 13.98 -10.56
CA SER A 168 27.13 12.57 -10.60
C SER A 168 25.97 11.69 -11.08
N PRO A 169 26.24 10.56 -11.75
CA PRO A 169 25.26 9.52 -11.96
C PRO A 169 24.92 8.84 -10.63
N LEU A 170 23.72 8.29 -10.55
CA LEU A 170 23.32 7.48 -9.40
C LEU A 170 24.00 6.11 -9.47
N VAL A 171 24.89 5.82 -8.53
CA VAL A 171 25.57 4.53 -8.41
C VAL A 171 24.98 3.75 -7.24
N VAL A 172 24.49 2.56 -7.54
CA VAL A 172 23.90 1.66 -6.54
C VAL A 172 24.90 0.58 -6.18
N HIS A 173 25.07 0.34 -4.88
CA HIS A 173 25.99 -0.66 -4.34
C HIS A 173 25.19 -1.86 -3.81
N PHE A 174 25.50 -3.05 -4.31
CA PHE A 174 24.90 -4.31 -3.88
C PHE A 174 25.86 -5.09 -2.96
N ALA A 175 25.31 -5.84 -2.01
CA ALA A 175 26.08 -6.70 -1.12
C ALA A 175 26.78 -7.86 -1.86
N ALA A 176 26.25 -8.25 -3.02
CA ALA A 176 26.83 -9.25 -3.91
C ALA A 176 26.81 -8.77 -5.36
N ALA A 177 27.64 -9.34 -6.22
CA ALA A 177 27.64 -9.02 -7.64
C ALA A 177 26.30 -9.41 -8.30
N VAL A 178 25.83 -8.55 -9.19
CA VAL A 178 24.58 -8.68 -9.95
C VAL A 178 24.85 -8.72 -11.45
N ARG A 179 23.98 -9.34 -12.22
CA ARG A 179 23.99 -9.32 -13.69
C ARG A 179 22.81 -8.59 -14.29
N LEU A 180 21.71 -8.56 -13.55
CA LEU A 180 20.48 -7.92 -14.00
C LEU A 180 20.03 -6.95 -12.92
N VAL A 181 19.67 -5.74 -13.33
CA VAL A 181 19.07 -4.73 -12.45
C VAL A 181 17.86 -4.15 -13.14
N ASP A 182 16.72 -4.22 -12.46
CA ASP A 182 15.50 -3.55 -12.85
C ASP A 182 15.28 -2.36 -11.93
N PHE A 183 15.03 -1.19 -12.49
CA PHE A 183 14.74 0.02 -11.72
C PHE A 183 13.62 0.81 -12.37
N SER A 184 12.89 1.59 -11.58
CA SER A 184 11.84 2.46 -12.09
C SER A 184 12.27 3.93 -12.06
N ASP A 185 11.94 4.66 -13.14
CA ASP A 185 12.09 6.10 -13.22
C ASP A 185 10.76 6.70 -13.70
N GLY A 186 10.15 7.54 -12.85
CA GLY A 186 8.86 8.16 -13.17
C GLY A 186 7.70 7.19 -13.46
N GLY A 187 7.78 5.95 -12.93
CA GLY A 187 6.78 4.90 -13.13
C GLY A 187 7.04 3.98 -14.33
N SER A 188 8.13 4.20 -15.07
CA SER A 188 8.60 3.29 -16.14
C SER A 188 9.68 2.37 -15.58
N SER A 189 9.59 1.06 -15.85
CA SER A 189 10.61 0.07 -15.51
C SER A 189 11.68 0.00 -16.60
N HIS A 190 12.94 -0.07 -16.17
CA HIS A 190 14.12 -0.12 -17.03
C HIS A 190 15.03 -1.27 -16.61
N LEU A 191 15.33 -2.17 -17.53
CA LEU A 191 16.15 -3.34 -17.29
C LEU A 191 17.57 -3.13 -17.81
N ILE A 192 18.57 -3.29 -16.92
CA ILE A 192 19.99 -3.21 -17.26
C ILE A 192 20.60 -4.60 -17.21
N HIS A 193 21.16 -5.06 -18.35
CA HIS A 193 21.93 -6.29 -18.44
C HIS A 193 23.42 -5.97 -18.36
N LEU A 194 24.13 -6.55 -17.40
CA LEU A 194 25.57 -6.40 -17.22
C LEU A 194 26.32 -7.54 -17.93
N THR A 195 27.27 -7.20 -18.79
CA THR A 195 28.11 -8.19 -19.48
C THR A 195 29.04 -8.91 -18.50
N THR A 196 29.49 -8.21 -17.45
CA THR A 196 30.25 -8.78 -16.34
C THR A 196 29.53 -8.52 -15.03
N PRO A 197 29.50 -9.49 -14.09
CA PRO A 197 28.89 -9.27 -12.78
C PRO A 197 29.56 -8.11 -12.06
N SER A 198 28.76 -7.20 -11.51
CA SER A 198 29.28 -6.06 -10.73
C SER A 198 28.51 -5.88 -9.44
N ARG A 199 29.16 -5.37 -8.41
CA ARG A 199 28.51 -4.90 -7.18
C ARG A 199 28.04 -3.45 -7.30
N ASP A 200 28.67 -2.70 -8.19
CA ASP A 200 28.41 -1.29 -8.41
C ASP A 200 27.75 -1.11 -9.76
N VAL A 201 26.54 -0.59 -9.75
CA VAL A 201 25.73 -0.40 -10.95
C VAL A 201 25.35 1.07 -11.08
N GLN A 202 25.77 1.66 -12.17
CA GLN A 202 25.40 3.02 -12.52
C GLN A 202 24.03 3.03 -13.19
N LEU A 203 23.07 3.74 -12.60
CA LEU A 203 21.78 4.00 -13.20
C LEU A 203 21.84 5.25 -14.08
N PRO A 204 21.05 5.35 -15.16
CA PRO A 204 20.99 6.52 -16.03
C PRO A 204 20.21 7.70 -15.41
N ILE A 205 20.32 7.86 -14.10
CA ILE A 205 19.72 8.95 -13.33
C ILE A 205 20.84 9.91 -12.95
N VAL A 206 20.77 11.15 -13.45
CA VAL A 206 21.73 12.21 -13.12
C VAL A 206 21.21 13.04 -11.95
N LEU A 207 22.00 13.09 -10.89
CA LEU A 207 21.65 13.83 -9.68
C LEU A 207 21.81 15.34 -9.91
N THR A 208 20.71 16.08 -9.87
CA THR A 208 20.74 17.55 -9.94
C THR A 208 20.97 18.16 -8.55
N ALA A 209 21.55 19.35 -8.49
CA ALA A 209 21.85 20.00 -7.21
C ALA A 209 20.61 20.11 -6.32
N ASN A 210 20.78 19.73 -5.06
CA ASN A 210 19.70 19.71 -4.05
C ASN A 210 18.47 18.88 -4.47
N SER A 211 18.67 17.85 -5.29
CA SER A 211 17.61 16.90 -5.62
C SER A 211 17.60 15.72 -4.64
N ALA A 212 16.45 15.14 -4.46
CA ALA A 212 16.27 13.84 -3.85
C ALA A 212 15.09 13.14 -4.51
N GLY A 213 15.12 11.82 -4.54
CA GLY A 213 14.07 11.02 -5.13
C GLY A 213 14.08 9.62 -4.53
N ILE A 214 13.13 8.83 -4.99
CA ILE A 214 13.06 7.39 -4.67
C ILE A 214 12.93 6.67 -6.00
N THR A 215 13.77 5.67 -6.23
CA THR A 215 13.63 4.70 -7.31
C THR A 215 13.31 3.35 -6.71
N GLU A 216 12.42 2.60 -7.35
CA GLU A 216 12.24 1.18 -7.02
C GLU A 216 13.31 0.39 -7.74
N ILE A 217 14.00 -0.50 -7.04
CA ILE A 217 15.10 -1.28 -7.59
C ILE A 217 14.99 -2.75 -7.18
N SER A 218 15.25 -3.62 -8.14
CA SER A 218 15.43 -5.05 -7.91
C SER A 218 16.59 -5.58 -8.74
N ALA A 219 17.17 -6.70 -8.35
CA ALA A 219 18.33 -7.25 -9.03
C ALA A 219 18.35 -8.77 -8.95
N SER A 220 19.09 -9.39 -9.88
CA SER A 220 19.42 -10.81 -9.85
C SER A 220 20.92 -11.06 -10.07
N ARG A 221 21.40 -12.21 -9.60
CA ARG A 221 22.82 -12.61 -9.76
C ARG A 221 23.13 -13.18 -11.12
N TYR A 222 22.13 -13.80 -11.75
CA TYR A 222 22.27 -14.52 -13.01
C TYR A 222 21.35 -13.91 -14.07
N SER A 223 21.72 -14.04 -15.32
CA SER A 223 20.94 -13.52 -16.45
C SER A 223 19.62 -14.27 -16.68
N TRP A 224 19.56 -15.52 -16.24
CA TRP A 224 18.41 -16.40 -16.34
C TRP A 224 17.48 -16.37 -15.11
N GLU A 225 17.83 -15.61 -14.10
CA GLU A 225 17.07 -15.42 -12.87
C GLU A 225 16.20 -14.15 -12.97
N ALA A 226 14.97 -14.21 -12.50
CA ALA A 226 14.11 -13.03 -12.37
C ALA A 226 14.66 -12.07 -11.30
N PRO A 227 14.60 -10.76 -11.52
CA PRO A 227 14.87 -9.80 -10.47
C PRO A 227 13.95 -10.06 -9.25
N GLY A 228 14.48 -9.82 -8.07
CA GLY A 228 13.71 -9.93 -6.83
C GLY A 228 12.56 -8.92 -6.73
N THR A 229 11.87 -8.92 -5.60
CA THR A 229 10.84 -7.92 -5.33
C THR A 229 11.46 -6.52 -5.34
N PRO A 230 10.88 -5.54 -6.05
CA PRO A 230 11.34 -4.17 -6.04
C PRO A 230 11.38 -3.57 -4.63
N MET A 231 12.47 -2.87 -4.32
CA MET A 231 12.70 -2.20 -3.05
C MET A 231 12.88 -0.70 -3.28
N PRO A 232 12.27 0.17 -2.47
CA PRO A 232 12.47 1.61 -2.58
C PRO A 232 13.91 1.97 -2.17
N LEU A 233 14.61 2.68 -3.05
CA LEU A 233 15.95 3.23 -2.82
C LEU A 233 15.89 4.76 -2.85
N PRO A 234 15.86 5.43 -1.70
CA PRO A 234 16.00 6.87 -1.61
C PRO A 234 17.41 7.31 -2.05
N TYR A 235 17.47 8.39 -2.82
CA TYR A 235 18.73 9.00 -3.22
C TYR A 235 18.73 10.51 -2.99
N PHE A 236 19.92 11.07 -2.72
CA PHE A 236 20.12 12.46 -2.35
C PHE A 236 21.30 13.06 -3.09
N ALA A 237 21.15 14.28 -3.60
CA ALA A 237 22.20 15.05 -4.26
C ALA A 237 22.49 16.33 -3.48
N GLY A 238 23.54 16.31 -2.66
CA GLY A 238 23.95 17.47 -1.86
C GLY A 238 24.79 17.09 -0.66
N SER A 239 25.36 18.08 0.01
CA SER A 239 26.26 17.90 1.17
C SER A 239 25.57 18.06 2.53
N GLY A 240 24.38 18.65 2.56
CA GLY A 240 23.62 18.89 3.79
C GLY A 240 22.75 17.70 4.21
N PRO A 241 22.24 17.71 5.44
CA PRO A 241 21.26 16.74 5.88
C PRO A 241 19.93 16.95 5.14
N MET A 242 19.55 15.95 4.36
CA MET A 242 18.32 15.95 3.56
C MET A 242 17.39 14.83 4.00
N ALA A 243 16.10 15.02 3.77
CA ALA A 243 15.09 14.00 3.97
C ALA A 243 14.10 13.96 2.81
N ILE A 244 13.57 12.78 2.53
CA ILE A 244 12.46 12.56 1.62
C ILE A 244 11.35 11.82 2.35
N VAL A 245 10.10 12.21 2.10
CA VAL A 245 8.92 11.64 2.75
C VAL A 245 8.06 10.92 1.74
N THR A 246 7.62 9.74 2.08
CA THR A 246 6.71 8.92 1.27
C THR A 246 5.49 8.52 2.12
N PRO A 247 4.27 8.74 1.64
CA PRO A 247 3.89 9.49 0.43
C PRO A 247 4.33 10.96 0.47
N THR A 248 4.35 11.62 -0.69
CA THR A 248 4.74 13.04 -0.80
C THR A 248 3.88 13.93 0.12
N PRO A 249 4.49 14.87 0.86
CA PRO A 249 3.74 15.81 1.69
C PRO A 249 2.67 16.56 0.91
N GLY A 250 1.51 16.74 1.52
CA GLY A 250 0.33 17.33 0.88
C GLY A 250 -0.54 16.33 0.11
N THR A 251 -0.18 15.04 0.08
CA THR A 251 -1.06 14.00 -0.48
C THR A 251 -2.42 14.05 0.21
N VAL A 252 -3.46 14.18 -0.61
CA VAL A 252 -4.86 14.10 -0.18
C VAL A 252 -5.36 12.69 -0.45
N GLY A 253 -6.13 12.15 0.49
CA GLY A 253 -6.66 10.79 0.36
C GLY A 253 -5.65 9.70 0.72
N LEU A 254 -4.70 10.01 1.61
CA LEU A 254 -3.78 9.02 2.16
C LEU A 254 -4.56 7.89 2.83
N SER A 255 -4.28 6.62 2.48
CA SER A 255 -4.88 5.48 3.18
C SER A 255 -4.62 5.59 4.69
N PRO A 256 -5.64 5.41 5.54
CA PRO A 256 -5.50 5.55 6.99
C PRO A 256 -4.55 4.52 7.62
N GLU A 257 -4.25 3.44 6.91
CA GLU A 257 -3.33 2.38 7.35
C GLU A 257 -1.97 2.46 6.65
N ALA A 258 -1.81 3.40 5.69
CA ALA A 258 -0.54 3.52 4.98
C ALA A 258 0.57 4.03 5.90
N PRO A 259 1.72 3.34 5.97
CA PRO A 259 2.85 3.83 6.72
C PRO A 259 3.41 5.12 6.08
N LEU A 260 3.84 6.05 6.93
CA LEU A 260 4.56 7.24 6.50
C LEU A 260 6.05 7.01 6.70
N ARG A 261 6.79 6.99 5.62
CA ARG A 261 8.24 6.73 5.65
C ARG A 261 9.01 8.02 5.43
N ILE A 262 10.01 8.27 6.28
CA ILE A 262 10.94 9.38 6.15
C ILE A 262 12.34 8.79 6.02
N SER A 263 12.96 8.96 4.85
CA SER A 263 14.32 8.53 4.59
C SER A 263 15.27 9.73 4.59
N PHE A 264 16.44 9.56 5.18
CA PHE A 264 17.44 10.62 5.40
C PHE A 264 18.72 10.32 4.66
N SER A 265 19.43 11.38 4.24
CA SER A 265 20.75 11.29 3.62
C SER A 265 21.87 10.90 4.61
N ARG A 266 21.59 10.96 5.92
CA ARG A 266 22.49 10.60 7.01
C ARG A 266 21.79 9.72 8.04
N PRO A 267 22.53 8.97 8.86
CA PRO A 267 21.94 8.15 9.91
C PRO A 267 21.02 8.95 10.84
N VAL A 268 19.84 8.39 11.15
CA VAL A 268 18.86 9.00 12.06
C VAL A 268 19.46 9.31 13.43
N ALA A 269 20.34 8.42 13.93
CA ALA A 269 21.01 8.58 15.22
C ALA A 269 21.96 9.79 15.23
N GLU A 270 22.63 10.08 14.10
CA GLU A 270 23.49 11.26 13.92
C GLU A 270 22.67 12.55 13.91
N LEU A 271 21.52 12.54 13.22
CA LEU A 271 20.67 13.72 13.07
C LEU A 271 19.88 14.09 14.34
N PHE A 272 19.32 13.09 15.01
CA PHE A 272 18.34 13.30 16.08
C PHE A 272 18.64 12.57 17.39
N GLY A 273 19.66 11.70 17.41
CA GLY A 273 19.94 10.83 18.56
C GLY A 273 18.74 9.92 18.84
N GLN A 274 18.16 10.06 20.03
CA GLN A 274 16.95 9.32 20.44
C GLN A 274 15.64 10.08 20.22
N ARG A 275 15.70 11.33 19.77
CA ARG A 275 14.49 12.12 19.50
C ARG A 275 13.75 11.57 18.29
N LEU A 276 12.43 11.54 18.38
CA LEU A 276 11.55 11.15 17.29
C LEU A 276 10.78 12.38 16.80
N PRO A 277 10.28 12.36 15.56
CA PRO A 277 9.39 13.40 15.07
C PRO A 277 8.15 13.51 15.95
N SER A 278 7.67 14.71 16.20
CA SER A 278 6.38 14.89 16.82
C SER A 278 5.26 14.69 15.80
N LEU A 279 4.22 14.01 16.24
CA LEU A 279 3.01 13.77 15.49
C LEU A 279 1.89 14.56 16.14
N ASP A 280 1.32 15.53 15.42
CA ASP A 280 0.16 16.29 15.85
C ASP A 280 -1.04 15.83 14.99
N VAL A 281 -1.96 15.16 15.64
CA VAL A 281 -3.25 14.76 15.09
C VAL A 281 -4.28 15.46 15.94
N ALA A 282 -5.23 16.13 15.34
CA ALA A 282 -6.36 16.66 16.10
C ALA A 282 -6.91 15.53 16.98
N LYS A 283 -6.73 15.67 18.30
CA LYS A 283 -7.04 14.60 19.27
C LYS A 283 -8.55 14.37 19.30
N LEU A 284 -9.03 13.45 18.50
CA LEU A 284 -10.43 13.02 18.48
C LEU A 284 -10.67 11.83 19.42
N HIS A 285 -9.58 11.24 20.00
CA HIS A 285 -9.61 10.09 20.91
C HIS A 285 -8.46 10.12 21.92
N ALA A 286 -8.66 9.38 23.03
CA ALA A 286 -7.62 9.09 23.99
C ALA A 286 -6.82 7.86 23.51
N GLY A 287 -5.69 8.09 22.86
CA GLY A 287 -4.78 7.01 22.44
C GLY A 287 -3.70 7.53 21.49
N PRO A 288 -2.58 6.80 21.36
CA PRO A 288 -1.58 7.16 20.36
C PRO A 288 -2.15 6.91 18.97
N ALA A 289 -1.96 7.88 18.07
CA ALA A 289 -2.38 7.75 16.68
C ALA A 289 -1.57 6.69 15.91
N GLY A 290 -0.49 6.17 16.49
CA GLY A 290 0.43 5.19 15.93
C GLY A 290 1.76 5.21 16.65
N HIS A 291 2.77 4.56 16.08
CA HIS A 291 4.11 4.52 16.63
C HIS A 291 5.17 4.69 15.54
N TRP A 292 6.37 5.11 15.96
CA TRP A 292 7.52 5.21 15.09
C TRP A 292 8.37 3.96 15.18
N THR A 293 8.76 3.41 14.03
CA THR A 293 9.75 2.33 13.90
C THR A 293 10.99 2.83 13.17
N ARG A 294 12.09 2.06 13.26
CA ARG A 294 13.35 2.31 12.55
C ARG A 294 13.70 1.09 11.71
N PRO A 295 13.15 0.96 10.50
CA PRO A 295 13.43 -0.19 9.63
C PRO A 295 14.93 -0.37 9.33
N ASN A 296 15.67 0.74 9.31
CA ASN A 296 17.13 0.77 9.16
C ASN A 296 17.71 2.05 9.78
N GLY A 297 19.03 2.20 9.73
CA GLY A 297 19.71 3.35 10.30
C GLY A 297 19.39 4.72 9.67
N TYR A 298 18.75 4.74 8.48
CA TYR A 298 18.49 5.95 7.70
C TYR A 298 17.01 6.26 7.55
N THR A 299 16.12 5.44 8.10
CA THR A 299 14.69 5.55 7.85
C THR A 299 13.91 5.52 9.16
N LEU A 300 12.98 6.45 9.29
CA LEU A 300 11.89 6.41 10.26
C LEU A 300 10.60 6.06 9.53
N GLU A 301 9.79 5.21 10.13
CA GLU A 301 8.49 4.84 9.62
C GLU A 301 7.45 5.02 10.71
N PHE A 302 6.40 5.80 10.41
CA PHE A 302 5.24 5.93 11.28
C PHE A 302 4.18 4.94 10.83
N GLU A 303 3.84 4.05 11.71
CA GLU A 303 2.75 3.07 11.54
C GLU A 303 1.52 3.59 12.28
N PRO A 304 0.45 4.02 11.56
CA PRO A 304 -0.79 4.42 12.20
C PRO A 304 -1.37 3.25 13.00
N ALA A 305 -1.85 3.52 14.20
CA ALA A 305 -2.60 2.52 14.94
C ALA A 305 -3.92 2.23 14.21
N ALA A 306 -4.27 0.95 14.09
CA ALA A 306 -5.50 0.55 13.44
C ALA A 306 -6.70 1.31 14.02
N GLY A 307 -7.48 1.95 13.17
CA GLY A 307 -8.66 2.69 13.58
C GLY A 307 -8.39 3.98 14.36
N SER A 308 -7.22 4.59 14.22
CA SER A 308 -6.88 5.85 14.91
C SER A 308 -7.15 7.11 14.09
N LEU A 309 -7.21 7.00 12.78
CA LEU A 309 -7.31 8.14 11.86
C LEU A 309 -8.70 8.20 11.19
N TRP A 310 -9.52 9.16 11.63
CA TRP A 310 -10.86 9.36 11.11
C TRP A 310 -10.88 10.02 9.74
N PRO A 311 -11.96 9.82 8.95
CA PRO A 311 -12.12 10.47 7.65
C PRO A 311 -11.97 11.99 7.69
N GLY A 312 -11.22 12.52 6.72
CA GLY A 312 -10.95 13.95 6.58
C GLY A 312 -10.00 14.56 7.62
N GLN A 313 -9.49 13.76 8.56
CA GLN A 313 -8.57 14.20 9.60
C GLN A 313 -7.24 14.64 9.00
N GLN A 314 -6.63 15.67 9.57
CA GLN A 314 -5.30 16.13 9.22
C GLN A 314 -4.26 15.55 10.17
N LEU A 315 -3.20 15.03 9.60
CA LEU A 315 -2.01 14.54 10.27
C LEU A 315 -0.87 15.51 9.98
N ARG A 316 -0.31 16.12 11.03
CA ARG A 316 0.84 17.02 10.96
C ARG A 316 2.06 16.34 11.57
N ILE A 317 3.15 16.29 10.83
CA ILE A 317 4.43 15.77 11.30
C ILE A 317 5.43 16.91 11.36
N THR A 318 6.15 17.03 12.49
CA THR A 318 7.20 18.01 12.68
C THR A 318 8.50 17.30 13.07
N LEU A 319 9.56 17.54 12.33
CA LEU A 319 10.89 16.99 12.61
C LEU A 319 11.63 17.80 13.68
N PRO A 320 12.43 17.15 14.53
CA PRO A 320 13.05 17.78 15.69
C PRO A 320 14.32 18.60 15.39
N GLY A 321 14.74 18.76 14.15
CA GLY A 321 16.00 19.45 13.83
C GLY A 321 16.04 20.05 12.43
N PRO A 322 17.11 20.76 12.08
CA PRO A 322 17.26 21.37 10.76
C PRO A 322 17.56 20.26 9.73
N VAL A 323 16.54 19.86 8.98
CA VAL A 323 16.64 18.95 7.87
C VAL A 323 15.99 19.61 6.66
N THR A 324 16.63 19.51 5.52
CA THR A 324 16.11 20.01 4.26
C THR A 324 15.27 18.92 3.59
N PHE A 325 14.02 19.20 3.28
CA PHE A 325 13.15 18.26 2.60
C PHE A 325 13.24 18.40 1.09
N ALA A 326 13.27 17.27 0.42
CA ALA A 326 13.01 17.18 -1.01
C ALA A 326 11.54 16.77 -1.22
N SER A 327 10.79 17.62 -1.90
CA SER A 327 9.44 17.34 -2.36
C SER A 327 9.38 17.68 -3.83
N GLY A 328 9.11 16.67 -4.69
CA GLY A 328 9.02 16.85 -6.13
C GLY A 328 10.27 17.45 -6.78
N GLY A 329 11.48 17.12 -6.32
CA GLY A 329 12.76 17.63 -6.82
C GLY A 329 13.12 19.05 -6.35
N LYS A 330 12.30 19.70 -5.51
CA LYS A 330 12.61 20.99 -4.86
C LYS A 330 12.97 20.79 -3.40
N VAL A 331 14.07 21.40 -2.98
CA VAL A 331 14.47 21.42 -1.59
C VAL A 331 13.73 22.53 -0.89
N THR A 332 12.95 22.21 0.14
CA THR A 332 12.27 23.16 1.00
C THR A 332 12.82 23.03 2.42
N GLN A 333 13.13 24.17 3.07
CA GLN A 333 13.47 24.19 4.49
C GLN A 333 12.16 24.19 5.30
N THR A 334 11.51 23.04 5.40
CA THR A 334 10.27 22.93 6.18
C THR A 334 10.41 21.76 7.14
N ALA A 335 10.36 22.07 8.42
CA ALA A 335 10.37 21.05 9.47
C ALA A 335 9.00 20.40 9.70
N THR A 336 7.95 20.90 9.04
CA THR A 336 6.55 20.46 9.23
C THR A 336 5.90 20.15 7.91
N PHE A 337 5.14 19.06 7.84
CA PHE A 337 4.34 18.66 6.68
C PHE A 337 3.02 18.02 7.11
N ASN A 338 2.01 18.14 6.24
CA ASN A 338 0.65 17.73 6.55
C ASN A 338 0.14 16.70 5.54
N TYR A 339 -0.75 15.84 6.01
CA TYR A 339 -1.54 14.90 5.21
C TYR A 339 -3.01 15.04 5.56
N THR A 340 -3.86 14.70 4.62
CA THR A 340 -5.31 14.68 4.85
C THR A 340 -5.84 13.29 4.55
N MET A 341 -6.52 12.70 5.52
CA MET A 341 -7.15 11.39 5.35
C MET A 341 -8.26 11.45 4.29
N PRO A 342 -8.58 10.32 3.64
CA PRO A 342 -9.69 10.26 2.69
C PRO A 342 -11.00 10.72 3.31
N ARG A 343 -11.93 11.12 2.48
CA ARG A 343 -13.31 11.32 2.90
C ARG A 343 -13.93 9.97 3.30
N GLY A 344 -14.78 10.00 4.30
CA GLY A 344 -15.53 8.82 4.70
C GLY A 344 -16.62 8.45 3.70
N SER A 345 -17.10 7.24 3.82
CA SER A 345 -18.17 6.73 3.01
C SER A 345 -19.50 7.44 3.30
N GLN A 346 -20.11 8.01 2.29
CA GLN A 346 -21.43 8.63 2.40
C GLN A 346 -22.50 7.61 2.82
N THR A 347 -22.38 6.36 2.34
CA THR A 347 -23.27 5.28 2.77
C THR A 347 -23.14 5.01 4.28
N ARG A 348 -21.90 4.99 4.84
CA ARG A 348 -21.73 4.81 6.29
C ARG A 348 -22.34 5.96 7.09
N LEU A 349 -22.13 7.19 6.64
CA LEU A 349 -22.76 8.36 7.25
C LEU A 349 -24.28 8.19 7.33
N GLN A 350 -24.90 7.81 6.22
CA GLN A 350 -26.34 7.57 6.16
C GLN A 350 -26.80 6.41 7.05
N GLN A 351 -26.00 5.32 7.15
CA GLN A 351 -26.29 4.20 8.05
C GLN A 351 -26.32 4.64 9.52
N LEU A 352 -25.35 5.42 9.95
CA LEU A 352 -25.27 5.94 11.32
C LEU A 352 -26.43 6.91 11.60
N LEU A 353 -26.69 7.85 10.69
CA LEU A 353 -27.80 8.81 10.82
C LEU A 353 -29.16 8.12 10.84
N ALA A 354 -29.38 7.07 10.04
CA ALA A 354 -30.59 6.27 10.06
C ALA A 354 -30.75 5.52 11.39
N THR A 355 -29.68 4.87 11.86
CA THR A 355 -29.67 4.18 13.17
C THR A 355 -30.01 5.11 14.32
N LEU A 356 -29.52 6.35 14.28
CA LEU A 356 -29.78 7.39 15.29
C LEU A 356 -31.14 8.11 15.11
N GLY A 357 -31.89 7.83 14.04
CA GLY A 357 -33.18 8.44 13.79
C GLY A 357 -33.17 9.83 13.20
N TYR A 358 -32.04 10.29 12.67
CA TYR A 358 -31.93 11.57 11.95
C TYR A 358 -32.37 11.51 10.49
N LEU A 359 -32.43 10.30 9.92
CA LEU A 359 -33.08 10.02 8.64
C LEU A 359 -34.40 9.29 8.86
N PRO A 360 -35.43 9.48 8.00
CA PRO A 360 -36.71 8.78 8.09
C PRO A 360 -36.64 7.34 7.57
N LEU A 361 -35.51 6.70 7.78
CA LEU A 361 -35.15 5.39 7.25
C LEU A 361 -34.65 4.49 8.37
N ASP A 362 -34.97 3.22 8.25
CA ASP A 362 -34.30 2.15 8.99
C ASP A 362 -33.20 1.56 8.14
N TRP A 363 -32.06 1.28 8.77
CA TRP A 363 -30.98 0.53 8.14
C TRP A 363 -30.83 -0.83 8.80
N LYS A 364 -30.75 -1.89 7.99
CA LYS A 364 -30.53 -3.26 8.44
C LYS A 364 -29.28 -3.83 7.77
N PRO A 365 -28.27 -4.28 8.55
CA PRO A 365 -27.07 -4.92 7.99
C PRO A 365 -27.44 -6.27 7.38
N SER A 366 -26.73 -6.67 6.32
CA SER A 366 -26.88 -7.99 5.69
C SER A 366 -26.37 -9.13 6.57
N SER A 367 -25.50 -8.84 7.55
CA SER A 367 -24.95 -9.79 8.52
C SER A 367 -25.06 -9.21 9.93
N SER A 368 -25.47 -10.01 10.89
CA SER A 368 -25.58 -9.63 12.30
C SER A 368 -24.25 -9.23 12.94
N ALA A 369 -23.12 -9.72 12.39
CA ALA A 369 -21.78 -9.36 12.85
C ALA A 369 -21.36 -7.93 12.43
N GLN A 370 -22.11 -7.25 11.56
CA GLN A 370 -21.77 -5.95 10.99
C GLN A 370 -22.74 -4.84 11.43
N GLY A 371 -23.18 -4.88 12.67
CA GLY A 371 -24.11 -3.88 13.22
C GLY A 371 -23.56 -2.44 13.22
N ALA A 372 -24.42 -1.52 13.65
CA ALA A 372 -24.02 -0.12 13.82
C ALA A 372 -23.08 0.07 15.02
N VAL A 373 -23.26 -0.73 16.07
CA VAL A 373 -22.45 -0.70 17.30
C VAL A 373 -21.18 -1.53 17.11
N ALA A 374 -20.02 -0.93 17.33
CA ALA A 374 -18.72 -1.58 17.23
C ALA A 374 -17.67 -0.83 18.08
N PRO A 375 -16.55 -1.47 18.48
CA PRO A 375 -15.42 -0.78 19.08
C PRO A 375 -14.92 0.39 18.23
N VAL A 376 -14.33 1.40 18.85
CA VAL A 376 -13.92 2.65 18.15
C VAL A 376 -13.03 2.38 16.93
N GLY A 377 -12.03 1.48 17.06
CA GLY A 377 -11.14 1.15 15.92
C GLY A 377 -11.89 0.54 14.73
N GLU A 378 -12.85 -0.33 15.00
CA GLU A 378 -13.71 -0.90 13.97
C GLU A 378 -14.63 0.16 13.36
N GLN A 379 -15.17 1.09 14.16
CA GLN A 379 -15.97 2.22 13.68
C GLN A 379 -15.19 3.08 12.68
N VAL A 380 -13.90 3.30 12.92
CA VAL A 380 -13.04 4.03 11.98
C VAL A 380 -12.90 3.27 10.66
N ALA A 381 -12.62 1.96 10.71
CA ALA A 381 -12.53 1.14 9.49
C ALA A 381 -13.85 1.15 8.70
N LEU A 382 -14.98 1.01 9.40
CA LEU A 382 -16.31 1.07 8.82
C LEU A 382 -16.66 2.45 8.23
N ALA A 383 -16.04 3.53 8.74
CA ALA A 383 -16.24 4.86 8.18
C ALA A 383 -15.67 4.98 6.75
N TYR A 384 -14.66 4.18 6.40
CA TYR A 384 -14.11 4.09 5.04
C TYR A 384 -14.77 2.99 4.20
N SER A 385 -15.04 1.84 4.82
CA SER A 385 -15.61 0.65 4.16
C SER A 385 -16.93 0.25 4.84
N PRO A 386 -18.06 0.80 4.37
CA PRO A 386 -19.36 0.57 5.01
C PRO A 386 -19.79 -0.89 4.88
N PRO A 387 -20.41 -1.48 5.92
CA PRO A 387 -20.98 -2.80 5.81
C PRO A 387 -22.14 -2.82 4.84
N ALA A 388 -22.35 -3.96 4.18
CA ALA A 388 -23.49 -4.17 3.32
C ALA A 388 -24.81 -4.18 4.14
N GLY A 389 -25.85 -3.65 3.56
CA GLY A 389 -27.17 -3.60 4.20
C GLY A 389 -28.18 -2.89 3.34
N THR A 390 -29.42 -2.83 3.83
CA THR A 390 -30.55 -2.24 3.12
C THR A 390 -31.18 -1.12 3.93
N PHE A 391 -31.63 -0.08 3.23
CA PHE A 391 -32.44 0.99 3.79
C PHE A 391 -33.91 0.74 3.44
N SER A 392 -34.78 1.00 4.38
CA SER A 392 -36.22 1.00 4.19
C SER A 392 -36.85 2.22 4.85
N TRP A 393 -37.86 2.79 4.23
CA TRP A 393 -38.63 3.87 4.85
C TRP A 393 -39.37 3.38 6.10
N ARG A 394 -39.37 4.20 7.16
CA ARG A 394 -40.08 3.92 8.41
C ARG A 394 -41.59 3.99 8.23
N TRP A 395 -42.04 4.79 7.25
CA TRP A 395 -43.42 4.94 6.83
C TRP A 395 -43.46 5.15 5.31
N THR A 396 -44.65 5.13 4.72
CA THR A 396 -44.81 5.45 3.30
C THR A 396 -44.61 6.95 3.08
N PRO A 397 -43.49 7.39 2.47
CA PRO A 397 -43.21 8.80 2.27
C PRO A 397 -44.06 9.37 1.13
N PRO A 398 -44.45 10.66 1.17
CA PRO A 398 -44.90 11.37 -0.02
C PRO A 398 -43.87 11.28 -1.15
N ALA A 399 -44.32 11.17 -2.40
CA ALA A 399 -43.44 10.99 -3.56
C ALA A 399 -42.33 12.07 -3.66
N ARG A 400 -42.68 13.32 -3.32
CA ARG A 400 -41.75 14.43 -3.32
C ARG A 400 -40.64 14.25 -2.26
N LEU A 401 -40.97 13.81 -1.05
CA LEU A 401 -39.96 13.49 -0.03
C LEU A 401 -39.12 12.27 -0.43
N ALA A 402 -39.74 11.25 -0.98
CA ALA A 402 -39.05 10.06 -1.46
C ALA A 402 -37.99 10.38 -2.51
N GLY A 403 -38.28 11.33 -3.40
CA GLY A 403 -37.36 11.78 -4.46
C GLY A 403 -36.13 12.55 -3.96
N LEU A 404 -36.09 12.95 -2.68
CA LEU A 404 -34.93 13.64 -2.07
C LEU A 404 -33.86 12.67 -1.54
N TRP A 405 -34.14 11.37 -1.57
CA TRP A 405 -33.28 10.35 -1.03
C TRP A 405 -32.53 9.56 -2.12
N SER A 406 -31.23 9.38 -1.93
CA SER A 406 -30.42 8.42 -2.68
C SER A 406 -29.32 7.87 -1.78
N GLN A 407 -29.14 6.55 -1.77
CA GLN A 407 -28.07 5.91 -1.01
C GLN A 407 -26.71 6.30 -1.58
N GLY A 408 -25.77 6.64 -0.68
CA GLY A 408 -24.39 6.99 -1.04
C GLY A 408 -24.24 8.39 -1.64
N VAL A 409 -25.31 9.17 -1.76
CA VAL A 409 -25.31 10.54 -2.29
C VAL A 409 -25.37 11.57 -1.16
N ASP A 410 -24.54 12.59 -1.22
CA ASP A 410 -24.60 13.75 -0.33
C ASP A 410 -25.75 14.69 -0.76
N GLY A 411 -26.96 14.20 -0.65
CA GLY A 411 -28.19 14.95 -0.99
C GLY A 411 -28.71 15.77 0.18
N VAL A 412 -29.69 16.65 -0.11
CA VAL A 412 -30.26 17.59 0.86
C VAL A 412 -30.84 16.90 2.10
N MET A 413 -31.37 15.68 1.95
CA MET A 413 -31.88 14.90 3.09
C MET A 413 -30.75 14.50 4.05
N THR A 414 -29.60 14.07 3.51
CA THR A 414 -28.42 13.75 4.31
C THR A 414 -27.84 15.01 4.97
N GLN A 415 -27.76 16.13 4.23
CA GLN A 415 -27.29 17.41 4.76
C GLN A 415 -28.16 17.94 5.89
N GLY A 416 -29.49 17.81 5.76
CA GLY A 416 -30.45 18.13 6.82
C GLY A 416 -30.24 17.27 8.07
N ALA A 417 -30.08 15.96 7.89
CA ALA A 417 -29.82 15.02 8.98
C ALA A 417 -28.48 15.31 9.71
N VAL A 418 -27.44 15.67 8.96
CA VAL A 418 -26.16 16.09 9.54
C VAL A 418 -26.32 17.35 10.36
N ARG A 419 -26.99 18.39 9.84
CA ARG A 419 -27.28 19.64 10.59
C ARG A 419 -28.05 19.37 11.87
N ALA A 420 -29.05 18.50 11.81
CA ALA A 420 -29.83 18.14 12.99
C ALA A 420 -28.97 17.45 14.05
N PHE A 421 -28.11 16.52 13.65
CA PHE A 421 -27.17 15.85 14.55
C PHE A 421 -26.14 16.83 15.12
N GLU A 422 -25.53 17.67 14.29
CA GLU A 422 -24.59 18.71 14.71
C GLU A 422 -25.21 19.63 15.77
N ASN A 423 -26.44 20.09 15.54
CA ASN A 423 -27.17 20.94 16.48
C ASN A 423 -27.44 20.25 17.83
N VAL A 424 -27.88 18.98 17.80
CA VAL A 424 -28.19 18.22 19.03
C VAL A 424 -26.94 17.92 19.84
N THR A 425 -25.79 17.73 19.16
CA THR A 425 -24.52 17.40 19.80
C THR A 425 -23.65 18.62 20.12
N GLY A 426 -24.11 19.85 19.79
CA GLY A 426 -23.38 21.10 20.04
C GLY A 426 -22.19 21.33 19.10
N LEU A 427 -22.15 20.62 17.97
CA LEU A 427 -21.18 20.88 16.91
C LEU A 427 -21.60 22.09 16.07
N ALA A 428 -20.65 22.65 15.32
CA ALA A 428 -20.98 23.69 14.34
C ALA A 428 -21.91 23.13 13.27
N THR A 429 -23.06 23.75 13.04
CA THR A 429 -24.12 23.28 12.15
C THR A 429 -23.84 23.58 10.68
N ILE A 430 -22.84 22.93 10.11
CA ILE A 430 -22.43 23.13 8.71
C ILE A 430 -23.17 22.24 7.71
N GLY A 431 -23.71 21.12 8.15
CA GLY A 431 -24.49 20.18 7.32
C GLY A 431 -23.63 19.35 6.36
N GLN A 432 -22.34 19.23 6.61
CA GLN A 432 -21.42 18.45 5.81
C GLN A 432 -20.58 17.54 6.70
N ALA A 433 -20.24 16.36 6.18
CA ALA A 433 -19.34 15.47 6.87
C ALA A 433 -17.98 16.12 7.05
N ASN A 434 -17.55 16.27 8.30
CA ASN A 434 -16.25 16.81 8.69
C ASN A 434 -15.56 15.82 9.66
N PRO A 435 -14.25 15.98 9.94
CA PRO A 435 -13.52 15.03 10.79
C PRO A 435 -14.11 14.86 12.20
N LEU A 436 -14.71 15.92 12.78
CA LEU A 436 -15.31 15.86 14.12
C LEU A 436 -16.63 15.09 14.14
N LEU A 437 -17.37 15.07 13.04
CA LEU A 437 -18.68 14.43 12.97
C LEU A 437 -18.60 12.92 13.23
N TRP A 438 -17.59 12.24 12.66
CA TRP A 438 -17.47 10.80 12.70
C TRP A 438 -17.37 10.21 14.11
N PRO A 439 -16.45 10.67 14.99
CA PRO A 439 -16.36 10.15 16.35
C PRO A 439 -17.61 10.43 17.18
N TYR A 440 -18.29 11.57 16.95
CA TYR A 440 -19.55 11.89 17.64
C TYR A 440 -20.68 10.97 17.21
N LEU A 441 -20.81 10.66 15.90
CA LEU A 441 -21.77 9.67 15.40
C LEU A 441 -21.50 8.28 15.98
N ALA A 442 -20.26 7.82 15.94
CA ALA A 442 -19.87 6.53 16.49
C ALA A 442 -20.16 6.42 17.99
N ALA A 443 -19.82 7.46 18.75
CA ALA A 443 -20.11 7.53 20.18
C ALA A 443 -21.62 7.54 20.47
N ALA A 444 -22.40 8.27 19.68
CA ALA A 444 -23.85 8.33 19.83
C ALA A 444 -24.50 6.97 19.56
N VAL A 445 -24.06 6.26 18.51
CA VAL A 445 -24.57 4.91 18.18
C VAL A 445 -24.20 3.93 19.29
N ASN A 446 -22.95 3.93 19.75
CA ASN A 446 -22.50 3.05 20.83
C ASN A 446 -23.22 3.32 22.17
N ALA A 447 -23.66 4.56 22.38
CA ALA A 447 -24.42 4.96 23.57
C ALA A 447 -25.96 4.75 23.41
N GLY A 448 -26.41 4.25 22.25
CA GLY A 448 -27.83 4.07 21.96
C GLY A 448 -28.63 5.39 21.95
N LYS A 449 -27.98 6.53 21.70
CA LYS A 449 -28.65 7.83 21.62
C LYS A 449 -29.49 7.90 20.33
N THR A 450 -30.61 8.56 20.41
CA THR A 450 -31.51 8.78 19.26
C THR A 450 -31.79 10.26 19.09
N ASN A 451 -32.27 10.65 17.89
CA ASN A 451 -32.73 12.00 17.61
C ASN A 451 -33.90 12.38 18.54
N PRO A 452 -33.74 13.36 19.43
CA PRO A 452 -34.78 13.74 20.36
C PRO A 452 -35.94 14.51 19.71
N ASN A 453 -35.73 14.99 18.47
CA ASN A 453 -36.68 15.87 17.78
C ASN A 453 -37.54 15.15 16.73
N GLY A 454 -37.33 13.83 16.51
CA GLY A 454 -37.94 13.11 15.39
C GLY A 454 -37.55 13.64 14.02
N TYR A 455 -38.22 13.23 12.98
CA TYR A 455 -37.97 13.68 11.60
C TYR A 455 -39.12 14.51 11.07
N SER A 456 -38.86 15.74 10.67
CA SER A 456 -39.83 16.67 10.13
C SER A 456 -39.53 17.10 8.71
N TRP A 457 -40.62 17.37 7.94
CA TRP A 457 -40.54 17.90 6.60
C TRP A 457 -41.73 18.84 6.34
N ALA A 458 -41.44 20.05 5.86
CA ALA A 458 -42.43 21.03 5.45
C ALA A 458 -42.54 21.05 3.92
N ASP A 459 -43.72 20.85 3.38
CA ASP A 459 -44.03 20.95 1.96
C ASP A 459 -44.86 22.21 1.72
N VAL A 460 -44.31 23.17 1.02
CA VAL A 460 -44.89 24.48 0.73
C VAL A 460 -45.27 24.55 -0.74
N SER A 461 -46.57 24.56 -1.03
CA SER A 461 -47.08 24.75 -2.38
C SER A 461 -47.42 26.23 -2.61
N LYS A 462 -46.90 26.79 -3.70
CA LYS A 462 -47.25 28.13 -4.19
C LYS A 462 -48.49 28.14 -5.11
N ALA A 463 -49.09 26.96 -5.36
CA ALA A 463 -50.39 26.87 -6.05
C ALA A 463 -51.46 27.51 -5.18
N LEU A 464 -52.31 28.35 -5.79
CA LEU A 464 -53.38 29.07 -5.07
C LEU A 464 -54.54 28.15 -4.69
N PRO A 465 -55.01 28.21 -3.46
CA PRO A 465 -54.46 28.96 -2.35
C PRO A 465 -53.18 28.36 -1.82
N GLU A 466 -52.13 29.21 -1.61
CA GLU A 466 -50.84 28.76 -1.11
C GLU A 466 -50.97 28.11 0.27
N GLN A 467 -50.29 26.95 0.43
CA GLN A 467 -50.39 26.20 1.68
C GLN A 467 -49.11 25.49 2.05
N MET A 468 -48.91 25.27 3.34
CA MET A 468 -47.89 24.43 3.90
C MET A 468 -48.48 23.20 4.55
N VAL A 469 -47.91 22.03 4.27
CA VAL A 469 -48.18 20.76 4.95
C VAL A 469 -46.93 20.40 5.73
N LEU A 470 -47.02 20.30 7.05
CA LEU A 470 -45.91 19.91 7.92
C LEU A 470 -46.09 18.46 8.36
N TRP A 471 -45.09 17.66 8.05
CA TRP A 471 -45.03 16.25 8.42
C TRP A 471 -44.07 16.05 9.59
N HIS A 472 -44.41 15.15 10.49
CA HIS A 472 -43.55 14.70 11.58
C HIS A 472 -43.71 13.22 11.80
N ASP A 473 -42.60 12.45 11.73
CA ASP A 473 -42.57 10.99 11.86
C ASP A 473 -43.67 10.25 11.09
N GLY A 474 -43.92 10.69 9.83
CA GLY A 474 -44.87 10.07 8.93
C GLY A 474 -46.33 10.55 9.08
N ALA A 475 -46.62 11.38 10.06
CA ALA A 475 -47.93 11.97 10.24
C ALA A 475 -47.97 13.44 9.82
N VAL A 476 -49.08 13.91 9.31
CA VAL A 476 -49.36 15.34 9.08
C VAL A 476 -49.71 15.99 10.41
N VAL A 477 -48.87 16.89 10.90
CA VAL A 477 -49.09 17.60 12.16
C VAL A 477 -49.68 19.00 11.95
N LEU A 478 -49.57 19.54 10.73
CA LEU A 478 -50.16 20.84 10.39
C LEU A 478 -50.49 20.92 8.90
N ARG A 479 -51.66 21.50 8.60
CA ARG A 479 -52.02 22.04 7.28
C ARG A 479 -52.49 23.46 7.47
N ALA A 480 -51.87 24.41 6.75
CA ALA A 480 -52.20 25.82 6.90
C ALA A 480 -52.06 26.57 5.59
N LEU A 481 -52.89 27.57 5.39
CA LEU A 481 -52.66 28.59 4.37
C LEU A 481 -51.43 29.41 4.77
N VAL A 482 -50.59 29.72 3.81
CA VAL A 482 -49.36 30.53 3.98
C VAL A 482 -49.33 31.64 2.95
N ASN A 483 -48.47 32.62 3.16
CA ASN A 483 -48.14 33.62 2.15
C ASN A 483 -46.68 33.41 1.77
N THR A 484 -46.42 33.23 0.49
CA THR A 484 -45.05 33.20 -0.03
C THR A 484 -44.66 34.56 -0.63
N GLY A 485 -43.46 34.66 -1.20
CA GLY A 485 -42.92 35.88 -1.76
C GLY A 485 -43.68 36.37 -3.00
N ILE A 486 -43.82 37.68 -3.08
CA ILE A 486 -44.37 38.36 -4.26
C ILE A 486 -43.47 38.09 -5.50
N PRO A 487 -43.97 38.31 -6.74
CA PRO A 487 -43.19 38.07 -7.95
C PRO A 487 -41.86 38.85 -8.03
N LEU A 488 -41.75 40.02 -7.37
CA LEU A 488 -40.50 40.82 -7.32
C LEU A 488 -39.48 40.28 -6.31
N ASP A 489 -39.93 39.52 -5.33
CA ASP A 489 -39.05 38.88 -4.31
C ASP A 489 -39.67 37.51 -3.93
N PRO A 490 -39.53 36.50 -4.82
CA PRO A 490 -40.20 35.26 -4.69
C PRO A 490 -39.56 34.35 -3.63
N THR A 491 -40.37 33.54 -2.93
CA THR A 491 -39.83 32.38 -2.20
C THR A 491 -39.17 31.41 -3.19
N VAL A 492 -37.89 31.12 -3.01
CA VAL A 492 -37.11 30.31 -3.94
C VAL A 492 -37.56 28.86 -3.92
N ASP A 493 -37.86 28.31 -5.12
CA ASP A 493 -38.21 26.89 -5.29
C ASP A 493 -37.00 26.00 -4.99
N GLY A 494 -37.26 24.82 -4.42
CA GLY A 494 -36.24 23.85 -4.04
C GLY A 494 -36.46 23.25 -2.67
N THR A 495 -35.54 22.46 -2.20
CA THR A 495 -35.56 21.88 -0.84
C THR A 495 -34.32 22.32 -0.07
N TYR A 496 -34.53 22.83 1.11
CA TYR A 496 -33.50 23.46 1.93
C TYR A 496 -33.64 23.02 3.38
N PRO A 497 -32.55 22.71 4.11
CA PRO A 497 -32.62 22.42 5.54
C PRO A 497 -32.68 23.72 6.36
N VAL A 498 -33.50 23.73 7.41
CA VAL A 498 -33.47 24.79 8.41
C VAL A 498 -32.07 24.88 9.01
N TYR A 499 -31.49 26.09 9.00
CA TYR A 499 -30.10 26.31 9.45
C TYR A 499 -29.96 27.28 10.61
N LEU A 500 -31.00 28.12 10.86
CA LEU A 500 -31.00 29.14 11.92
C LEU A 500 -32.42 29.35 12.45
N ARG A 501 -32.55 29.56 13.77
CA ARG A 501 -33.84 29.73 14.41
C ARG A 501 -33.85 30.83 15.44
N TYR A 502 -34.93 31.60 15.48
CA TYR A 502 -35.17 32.59 16.53
C TYR A 502 -36.63 32.48 17.02
N GLN A 503 -36.84 32.56 18.34
CA GLN A 503 -38.18 32.61 18.89
C GLN A 503 -38.89 33.89 18.48
N SER A 504 -38.18 34.99 18.40
CA SER A 504 -38.67 36.26 17.88
C SER A 504 -37.47 37.13 17.41
N GLN A 505 -37.72 37.93 16.41
CA GLN A 505 -36.78 38.97 15.98
C GLN A 505 -37.48 40.10 15.24
N THR A 506 -36.83 41.23 15.05
CA THR A 506 -37.23 42.28 14.12
C THR A 506 -36.46 42.10 12.82
N MET A 507 -37.14 41.66 11.74
CA MET A 507 -36.58 41.62 10.40
C MET A 507 -36.51 43.04 9.83
N ARG A 508 -35.39 43.39 9.22
CA ARG A 508 -35.16 44.70 8.62
C ARG A 508 -34.70 44.52 7.19
N GLY A 509 -35.15 45.41 6.32
CA GLY A 509 -34.80 45.38 4.91
C GLY A 509 -35.40 46.58 4.17
N THR A 510 -35.49 46.45 2.86
CA THR A 510 -36.06 47.48 1.97
C THR A 510 -37.17 46.81 1.14
N ASN A 511 -38.32 47.48 1.11
CA ASN A 511 -39.41 47.08 0.22
C ASN A 511 -39.06 47.30 -1.26
N PRO A 512 -39.73 46.65 -2.22
CA PRO A 512 -39.47 46.88 -3.64
C PRO A 512 -39.64 48.32 -4.13
N ASP A 513 -40.40 49.15 -3.39
CA ASP A 513 -40.58 50.57 -3.64
C ASP A 513 -39.43 51.45 -3.07
N GLY A 514 -38.42 50.84 -2.44
CA GLY A 514 -37.29 51.54 -1.81
C GLY A 514 -37.53 51.96 -0.38
N THR A 515 -38.71 51.76 0.18
CA THR A 515 -39.00 52.12 1.59
C THR A 515 -38.42 51.11 2.57
N PRO A 516 -37.83 51.53 3.71
CA PRO A 516 -37.34 50.59 4.72
C PRO A 516 -38.51 49.93 5.48
N TYR A 517 -38.31 48.65 5.89
CA TYR A 517 -39.21 47.98 6.81
C TYR A 517 -38.49 47.50 8.07
N ALA A 518 -39.27 47.31 9.16
CA ALA A 518 -38.78 46.79 10.43
C ALA A 518 -39.93 45.97 11.08
N ASP A 519 -40.06 44.74 10.66
CA ASP A 519 -41.17 43.89 11.00
C ASP A 519 -40.86 42.93 12.16
N PHE A 520 -41.70 42.94 13.20
CA PHE A 520 -41.57 42.02 14.32
C PHE A 520 -42.20 40.68 13.95
N VAL A 521 -41.39 39.64 13.97
CA VAL A 521 -41.76 38.27 13.62
C VAL A 521 -41.51 37.31 14.77
N ARG A 522 -42.24 36.19 14.81
CA ARG A 522 -42.05 35.13 15.82
C ARG A 522 -41.94 33.75 15.16
N TRP A 523 -41.29 32.81 15.89
CA TRP A 523 -41.23 31.42 15.52
C TRP A 523 -40.50 31.23 14.18
N VAL A 524 -39.34 31.91 14.08
CA VAL A 524 -38.58 32.05 12.83
C VAL A 524 -37.66 30.84 12.59
N SER A 525 -37.81 30.19 11.45
CA SER A 525 -36.95 29.08 10.99
C SER A 525 -36.41 29.41 9.60
N TYR A 526 -35.18 29.89 9.52
CA TYR A 526 -34.48 30.20 8.26
C TYR A 526 -34.06 28.93 7.55
N PHE A 527 -34.34 28.83 6.24
CA PHE A 527 -34.02 27.65 5.44
C PHE A 527 -33.18 27.96 4.19
N ASN A 528 -33.31 29.16 3.58
CA ASN A 528 -32.52 29.54 2.40
C ASN A 528 -32.21 31.03 2.41
N GLY A 529 -30.93 31.41 2.60
CA GLY A 529 -30.55 32.84 2.68
C GLY A 529 -31.40 33.60 3.67
N GLY A 530 -32.14 34.64 3.20
CA GLY A 530 -33.09 35.40 4.00
C GLY A 530 -34.47 34.76 4.14
N ASN A 531 -34.77 33.66 3.40
CA ASN A 531 -36.09 33.03 3.45
C ASN A 531 -36.28 32.21 4.74
N ALA A 532 -37.37 32.44 5.42
CA ALA A 532 -37.73 31.78 6.66
C ALA A 532 -39.24 31.40 6.69
N VAL A 533 -39.55 30.34 7.42
CA VAL A 533 -40.93 30.09 7.89
C VAL A 533 -41.09 30.82 9.20
N HIS A 534 -42.08 31.68 9.31
CA HIS A 534 -42.31 32.46 10.54
C HIS A 534 -43.76 32.91 10.71
N GLY A 535 -44.12 33.31 11.90
CA GLY A 535 -45.36 33.99 12.18
C GLY A 535 -45.31 35.47 11.82
N PHE A 536 -46.34 35.96 11.13
CA PHE A 536 -46.52 37.37 10.82
C PHE A 536 -48.02 37.68 10.70
N VAL A 537 -48.45 38.89 11.05
CA VAL A 537 -49.86 39.24 10.98
C VAL A 537 -50.22 39.78 9.61
N ARG A 538 -51.14 39.09 8.93
CA ARG A 538 -51.77 39.51 7.67
C ARG A 538 -53.30 39.49 7.79
N ALA A 539 -53.97 40.23 6.94
CA ALA A 539 -55.43 40.22 6.87
C ALA A 539 -55.98 38.87 6.37
N SER A 540 -55.21 38.18 5.50
CA SER A 540 -55.54 36.89 4.95
C SER A 540 -54.29 36.15 4.48
N TYR A 541 -54.43 34.82 4.26
CA TYR A 541 -53.33 33.94 3.84
C TYR A 541 -53.79 33.14 2.63
N GLY A 542 -52.86 32.54 1.91
CA GLY A 542 -53.06 31.70 0.77
C GLY A 542 -52.67 32.30 -0.57
N TYR A 543 -51.86 33.38 -0.58
CA TYR A 543 -51.39 34.05 -1.78
C TYR A 543 -50.09 34.82 -1.55
N PRO A 544 -49.32 35.20 -2.59
CA PRO A 544 -48.06 35.89 -2.45
C PRO A 544 -48.19 37.25 -1.81
N GLN A 545 -47.52 37.48 -0.68
CA GLN A 545 -47.55 38.78 0.07
C GLN A 545 -46.22 39.11 0.73
N SER A 546 -45.30 38.11 0.92
CA SER A 546 -44.05 38.33 1.62
C SER A 546 -42.93 38.81 0.70
N LEU A 547 -41.77 39.13 1.26
CA LEU A 547 -40.51 39.35 0.56
C LEU A 547 -39.63 38.11 0.70
N GLY A 548 -40.11 36.98 0.13
CA GLY A 548 -39.39 35.73 0.07
C GLY A 548 -39.64 34.73 1.22
N CYS A 549 -40.23 35.15 2.33
CA CYS A 549 -40.55 34.25 3.46
C CYS A 549 -41.82 33.44 3.24
N VAL A 550 -42.02 32.39 4.05
CA VAL A 550 -43.27 31.66 4.21
C VAL A 550 -43.93 32.11 5.49
N GLU A 551 -44.95 32.97 5.37
CA GLU A 551 -45.64 33.57 6.50
C GLU A 551 -46.84 32.75 6.94
N LEU A 552 -47.00 32.62 8.26
CA LEU A 552 -48.09 31.96 8.94
C LEU A 552 -48.78 32.89 9.96
N PRO A 553 -50.04 32.69 10.31
CA PRO A 553 -50.60 33.30 11.51
C PRO A 553 -49.74 32.98 12.74
N PHE A 554 -49.61 33.92 13.70
CA PHE A 554 -48.76 33.67 14.89
C PHE A 554 -49.12 32.40 15.64
N ALA A 555 -50.40 32.15 15.86
CA ALA A 555 -50.86 30.93 16.54
C ALA A 555 -50.46 29.63 15.75
N THR A 556 -50.58 29.68 14.43
CA THR A 556 -50.18 28.58 13.55
C THR A 556 -48.67 28.35 13.53
N ALA A 557 -47.91 29.45 13.46
CA ALA A 557 -46.44 29.40 13.53
C ALA A 557 -45.96 28.85 14.87
N GLN A 558 -46.63 29.16 15.97
CA GLN A 558 -46.37 28.60 17.29
C GLN A 558 -46.55 27.09 17.33
N VAL A 559 -47.58 26.57 16.68
CA VAL A 559 -47.85 25.13 16.56
C VAL A 559 -46.78 24.46 15.68
N ALA A 560 -46.36 25.10 14.58
CA ALA A 560 -45.30 24.59 13.68
C ALA A 560 -43.93 24.54 14.34
N TRP A 561 -43.61 25.48 15.22
CA TRP A 561 -42.28 25.73 15.78
C TRP A 561 -41.58 24.51 16.39
N PRO A 562 -42.22 23.66 17.23
CA PRO A 562 -41.60 22.46 17.79
C PRO A 562 -41.16 21.44 16.72
N TYR A 563 -41.85 21.41 15.60
CA TYR A 563 -41.62 20.48 14.48
C TYR A 563 -40.69 21.04 13.41
N MET A 564 -40.09 22.20 13.62
CA MET A 564 -39.19 22.82 12.67
C MET A 564 -37.79 23.05 13.28
N PRO A 565 -37.17 22.06 13.98
CA PRO A 565 -35.79 22.20 14.48
C PRO A 565 -34.80 22.38 13.35
N ILE A 566 -33.57 22.76 13.71
CA ILE A 566 -32.43 22.79 12.77
C ILE A 566 -32.34 21.43 12.05
N GLY A 567 -32.15 21.46 10.73
CA GLY A 567 -32.09 20.28 9.87
C GLY A 567 -33.43 19.85 9.27
N THR A 568 -34.57 20.38 9.74
CA THR A 568 -35.88 20.14 9.10
C THR A 568 -35.83 20.60 7.64
N LEU A 569 -36.29 19.75 6.72
CA LEU A 569 -36.36 20.13 5.32
C LEU A 569 -37.58 20.97 5.01
N VAL A 570 -37.39 22.04 4.27
CA VAL A 570 -38.48 22.88 3.73
C VAL A 570 -38.38 22.77 2.21
N THR A 571 -39.43 22.18 1.60
CA THR A 571 -39.57 22.08 0.15
C THR A 571 -40.56 23.14 -0.31
N VAL A 572 -40.14 24.00 -1.22
CA VAL A 572 -40.99 25.02 -1.85
C VAL A 572 -41.14 24.67 -3.32
N HIS A 573 -42.37 24.71 -3.82
CA HIS A 573 -42.67 24.40 -5.21
C HIS A 573 -43.94 25.10 -5.70
N SER A 574 -44.06 25.23 -7.02
CA SER A 574 -45.23 25.70 -7.73
C SER A 574 -46.30 24.63 -7.81
#